data_1977fc6b1ece213302c28fac5c64af35
#
_entry.id   1977fc6b1ece213302c28fac5c64af35
#
_cell.length_a   1.000
_cell.length_b   1.000
_cell.length_c   1.000
_cell.angle_alpha   90.00
_cell.angle_beta   90.00
_cell.angle_gamma   90.00
#
_symmetry.space_group_name_H-M   'P 1'
#
loop_
_entity.id
_entity.type
_entity.pdbx_description
1 polymer ?
#
loop_
_entity_poly.entity_id
_entity_poly.type
_entity_poly.pdbx_seq_one_letter_code
_entity_poly.pdbx_strand_id
1 'polypeptide(L)'
;MKHSQKRIFMDIEKMTSDEFKAFCRSGNKNYFTRIRKMPLQDLLFTMINRKGLTLALELRNYMKLAHPGVSISKPGYLKQRMKLNPDAFLELYKYHNRNFYADSTFSTYKNHLILAADGSDINIPTTTETLKLYGSASRKNTKPQAQIGLGCIYDVMNRMILESDCNKVKFNEMRLAEKQMERIPETIGNIPYIIIMDRGYPSTPAFIHMMDKDIKFIVRLKSSDYKKEQNSLTEKDQLVKIKLDKSRIRHYEGTPDGERMKELGEISLRMVKILLENGSLEVLATNLSQTEFHTEEIKELYHMRWGIETAYETLKSRLQLENFTGTKPILLLQDIYSTIYLSNLAEDIILDTERELDQKEANRKHKMMINQIVSIGILKNDLIYILLETDDQKRNIL
;
A
#
# COMPACT_ATOMS: atom_id res chain seq x y z
N MET A 1 8.54 -23.43 13.32
CA MET A 1 8.41 -22.71 12.03
C MET A 1 8.02 -21.28 12.35
N LYS A 2 8.70 -20.31 11.77
CA LYS A 2 8.40 -18.87 11.95
C LYS A 2 7.03 -18.52 11.35
N HIS A 3 6.38 -17.47 11.85
CA HIS A 3 5.09 -17.04 11.34
C HIS A 3 5.15 -16.60 9.87
N SER A 4 6.15 -15.81 9.50
CA SER A 4 6.38 -15.40 8.11
C SER A 4 6.63 -16.58 7.18
N GLN A 5 7.41 -17.56 7.63
CA GLN A 5 7.71 -18.79 6.89
C GLN A 5 6.43 -19.59 6.59
N LYS A 6 5.53 -19.73 7.58
CA LYS A 6 4.22 -20.36 7.39
C LYS A 6 3.39 -19.63 6.34
N ARG A 7 3.35 -18.29 6.39
CA ARG A 7 2.60 -17.48 5.42
C ARG A 7 3.17 -17.56 4.00
N ILE A 8 4.50 -17.60 3.86
CA ILE A 8 5.15 -17.85 2.56
C ILE A 8 4.72 -19.19 1.96
N PHE A 9 4.64 -20.24 2.78
CA PHE A 9 4.17 -21.55 2.30
C PHE A 9 2.71 -21.51 1.86
N MET A 10 1.85 -20.84 2.62
CA MET A 10 0.46 -20.62 2.21
C MET A 10 0.35 -19.83 0.89
N ASP A 11 1.22 -18.84 0.67
CA ASP A 11 1.28 -18.11 -0.60
C ASP A 11 1.71 -19.01 -1.77
N ILE A 12 2.70 -19.90 -1.56
CA ILE A 12 3.14 -20.86 -2.58
C ILE A 12 2.01 -21.85 -2.91
N GLU A 13 1.31 -22.36 -1.90
CA GLU A 13 0.14 -23.23 -2.09
C GLU A 13 -0.96 -22.48 -2.86
N LYS A 14 -1.26 -21.25 -2.50
CA LYS A 14 -2.22 -20.40 -3.25
C LYS A 14 -1.79 -20.26 -4.71
N MET A 15 -0.53 -19.92 -4.99
CA MET A 15 -0.01 -19.76 -6.36
C MET A 15 -0.10 -21.05 -7.20
N THR A 16 -0.07 -22.22 -6.57
CA THR A 16 -0.17 -23.52 -7.24
C THR A 16 -1.60 -24.06 -7.33
N SER A 17 -2.58 -23.47 -6.63
CA SER A 17 -3.97 -23.90 -6.65
C SER A 17 -4.63 -23.73 -8.01
N ASP A 18 -5.58 -24.60 -8.34
CA ASP A 18 -6.32 -24.51 -9.62
C ASP A 18 -7.24 -23.31 -9.68
N GLU A 19 -7.77 -22.88 -8.52
CA GLU A 19 -8.57 -21.66 -8.38
C GLU A 19 -7.74 -20.43 -8.77
N PHE A 20 -6.55 -20.28 -8.20
CA PHE A 20 -5.67 -19.15 -8.50
C PHE A 20 -5.16 -19.20 -9.95
N LYS A 21 -4.84 -20.38 -10.48
CA LYS A 21 -4.50 -20.57 -11.89
C LYS A 21 -5.65 -20.11 -12.81
N ALA A 22 -6.90 -20.39 -12.45
CA ALA A 22 -8.07 -19.91 -13.19
C ALA A 22 -8.20 -18.39 -13.13
N PHE A 23 -8.01 -17.79 -11.96
CA PHE A 23 -8.00 -16.33 -11.75
C PHE A 23 -6.89 -15.63 -12.53
N CYS A 24 -5.73 -16.23 -12.65
CA CYS A 24 -4.58 -15.71 -13.40
C CYS A 24 -4.82 -15.59 -14.91
N ARG A 25 -5.89 -16.14 -15.47
CA ARG A 25 -6.16 -16.13 -16.92
C ARG A 25 -6.83 -14.81 -17.33
N SER A 26 -6.14 -14.01 -18.15
CA SER A 26 -6.71 -12.77 -18.69
C SER A 26 -7.64 -13.08 -19.88
N GLY A 27 -8.94 -13.21 -19.60
CA GLY A 27 -10.00 -13.27 -20.63
C GLY A 27 -10.08 -14.55 -21.49
N ASN A 28 -9.21 -15.54 -21.29
CA ASN A 28 -9.25 -16.79 -22.06
C ASN A 28 -8.94 -18.02 -21.19
N LYS A 29 -9.95 -18.88 -21.00
CA LYS A 29 -9.86 -20.12 -20.21
C LYS A 29 -8.75 -21.10 -20.62
N ASN A 30 -8.26 -21.00 -21.86
CA ASN A 30 -7.19 -21.86 -22.37
C ASN A 30 -5.77 -21.34 -22.07
N TYR A 31 -5.63 -20.18 -21.44
CA TYR A 31 -4.31 -19.71 -21.03
C TYR A 31 -3.77 -20.58 -19.90
N PHE A 32 -2.46 -20.83 -19.94
CA PHE A 32 -1.72 -21.63 -18.94
C PHE A 32 -2.22 -23.07 -18.75
N THR A 33 -2.94 -23.65 -19.75
CA THR A 33 -3.40 -25.05 -19.69
C THR A 33 -2.36 -26.04 -20.19
N ARG A 34 -1.38 -25.60 -21.01
CA ARG A 34 -0.34 -26.45 -21.56
C ARG A 34 1.00 -26.17 -20.91
N ILE A 35 1.77 -27.21 -20.62
CA ILE A 35 3.15 -27.09 -20.18
C ILE A 35 3.98 -26.52 -21.33
N ARG A 36 4.58 -25.36 -21.10
CA ARG A 36 5.45 -24.65 -22.03
C ARG A 36 6.77 -24.32 -21.34
N LYS A 37 7.74 -23.74 -22.06
CA LYS A 37 9.05 -23.29 -21.49
C LYS A 37 8.93 -22.30 -20.33
N MET A 38 7.79 -21.62 -20.18
CA MET A 38 7.46 -20.69 -19.10
C MET A 38 6.04 -21.00 -18.63
N PRO A 39 5.84 -21.97 -17.73
CA PRO A 39 4.57 -22.21 -17.06
C PRO A 39 4.17 -21.03 -16.17
N LEU A 40 2.93 -21.01 -15.68
CA LEU A 40 2.41 -19.90 -14.87
C LEU A 40 3.24 -19.66 -13.60
N GLN A 41 3.59 -20.72 -12.89
CA GLN A 41 4.37 -20.66 -11.66
C GLN A 41 5.73 -19.96 -11.89
N ASP A 42 6.47 -20.37 -12.93
CA ASP A 42 7.74 -19.74 -13.28
C ASP A 42 7.58 -18.27 -13.67
N LEU A 43 6.46 -17.96 -14.35
CA LEU A 43 6.13 -16.58 -14.72
C LEU A 43 5.96 -15.71 -13.46
N LEU A 44 5.21 -16.20 -12.46
CA LEU A 44 5.00 -15.51 -11.18
C LEU A 44 6.32 -15.38 -10.41
N PHE A 45 7.07 -16.46 -10.27
CA PHE A 45 8.34 -16.48 -9.54
C PHE A 45 9.38 -15.54 -10.17
N THR A 46 9.47 -15.50 -11.51
CA THR A 46 10.37 -14.57 -12.20
C THR A 46 10.03 -13.11 -11.88
N MET A 47 8.75 -12.79 -11.74
CA MET A 47 8.30 -11.41 -11.45
C MET A 47 8.51 -11.02 -9.99
N ILE A 48 8.28 -11.94 -9.06
CA ILE A 48 8.51 -11.70 -7.63
C ILE A 48 10.01 -11.56 -7.34
N ASN A 49 10.86 -12.38 -7.96
CA ASN A 49 12.31 -12.44 -7.68
C ASN A 49 13.13 -11.45 -8.54
N ARG A 50 12.56 -10.34 -8.98
CA ARG A 50 13.30 -9.33 -9.76
C ARG A 50 14.38 -8.66 -8.92
N LYS A 51 15.61 -8.61 -9.49
CA LYS A 51 16.81 -8.01 -8.85
C LYS A 51 17.17 -6.63 -9.39
N GLY A 52 16.35 -6.08 -10.32
CA GLY A 52 16.60 -4.79 -10.96
C GLY A 52 17.60 -4.84 -12.13
N LEU A 53 17.91 -6.03 -12.62
CA LEU A 53 18.73 -6.22 -13.79
C LEU A 53 17.92 -5.99 -15.08
N THR A 54 18.61 -6.01 -16.24
CA THR A 54 17.88 -6.03 -17.51
C THR A 54 17.07 -7.32 -17.63
N LEU A 55 15.89 -7.25 -18.25
CA LEU A 55 15.00 -8.41 -18.38
C LEU A 55 15.71 -9.66 -18.97
N ALA A 56 16.63 -9.47 -19.90
CA ALA A 56 17.37 -10.59 -20.49
C ALA A 56 18.27 -11.30 -19.45
N LEU A 57 18.90 -10.55 -18.56
CA LEU A 57 19.72 -11.09 -17.47
C LEU A 57 18.86 -11.74 -16.39
N GLU A 58 17.72 -11.13 -16.01
CA GLU A 58 16.77 -11.73 -15.09
C GLU A 58 16.30 -13.10 -15.56
N LEU A 59 15.87 -13.18 -16.83
CA LEU A 59 15.42 -14.43 -17.43
C LEU A 59 16.53 -15.48 -17.51
N ARG A 60 17.75 -15.07 -17.90
CA ARG A 60 18.90 -15.97 -17.96
C ARG A 60 19.22 -16.55 -16.58
N ASN A 61 19.26 -15.70 -15.56
CA ASN A 61 19.57 -16.13 -14.19
C ASN A 61 18.50 -17.06 -13.65
N TYR A 62 17.22 -16.72 -13.84
CA TYR A 62 16.11 -17.57 -13.43
C TYR A 62 16.16 -18.95 -14.13
N MET A 63 16.25 -18.97 -15.46
CA MET A 63 16.23 -20.22 -16.21
C MET A 63 17.44 -21.11 -15.90
N LYS A 64 18.60 -20.51 -15.59
CA LYS A 64 19.79 -21.29 -15.16
C LYS A 64 19.54 -22.07 -13.87
N LEU A 65 18.74 -21.51 -12.95
CA LEU A 65 18.41 -22.15 -11.67
C LEU A 65 17.22 -23.11 -11.82
N ALA A 66 16.12 -22.65 -12.40
CA ALA A 66 14.88 -23.41 -12.46
C ALA A 66 14.87 -24.51 -13.55
N HIS A 67 15.46 -24.23 -14.71
CA HIS A 67 15.43 -25.11 -15.88
C HIS A 67 16.77 -25.11 -16.62
N PRO A 68 17.81 -25.77 -16.07
CA PRO A 68 19.14 -25.82 -16.72
C PRO A 68 19.06 -26.32 -18.18
N GLY A 69 19.69 -25.60 -19.08
CA GLY A 69 19.67 -25.92 -20.53
C GLY A 69 18.47 -25.38 -21.31
N VAL A 70 17.47 -24.82 -20.66
CA VAL A 70 16.33 -24.16 -21.33
C VAL A 70 16.55 -22.65 -21.40
N SER A 71 16.20 -22.05 -22.53
CA SER A 71 16.24 -20.60 -22.70
C SER A 71 14.88 -20.05 -23.17
N ILE A 72 14.57 -18.84 -22.75
CA ILE A 72 13.40 -18.08 -23.20
C ILE A 72 13.84 -16.70 -23.70
N SER A 73 13.29 -16.27 -24.83
CA SER A 73 13.53 -14.93 -25.35
C SER A 73 12.66 -13.88 -24.65
N LYS A 74 13.15 -12.64 -24.56
CA LYS A 74 12.37 -11.50 -24.05
C LYS A 74 10.98 -11.38 -24.70
N PRO A 75 10.81 -11.44 -26.04
CA PRO A 75 9.50 -11.41 -26.67
C PRO A 75 8.61 -12.59 -26.27
N GLY A 76 9.20 -13.79 -26.15
CA GLY A 76 8.46 -15.00 -25.72
C GLY A 76 7.93 -14.87 -24.30
N TYR A 77 8.74 -14.36 -23.38
CA TYR A 77 8.33 -14.07 -21.99
C TYR A 77 7.21 -13.02 -21.93
N LEU A 78 7.39 -11.87 -22.61
CA LEU A 78 6.38 -10.81 -22.62
C LEU A 78 5.03 -11.29 -23.23
N LYS A 79 5.07 -12.14 -24.26
CA LYS A 79 3.85 -12.79 -24.80
C LYS A 79 3.16 -13.68 -23.76
N GLN A 80 3.87 -14.36 -22.88
CA GLN A 80 3.25 -15.11 -21.79
C GLN A 80 2.65 -14.17 -20.73
N ARG A 81 3.35 -13.11 -20.35
CA ARG A 81 2.85 -12.10 -19.41
C ARG A 81 1.57 -11.41 -19.88
N MET A 82 1.41 -11.17 -21.19
CA MET A 82 0.16 -10.62 -21.75
C MET A 82 -1.08 -11.49 -21.53
N LYS A 83 -0.91 -12.75 -21.12
CA LYS A 83 -2.00 -13.68 -20.79
C LYS A 83 -2.34 -13.67 -19.29
N LEU A 84 -1.48 -13.09 -18.47
CA LEU A 84 -1.64 -13.02 -17.02
C LEU A 84 -2.55 -11.86 -16.66
N ASN A 85 -3.59 -12.13 -15.87
CA ASN A 85 -4.42 -11.12 -15.25
C ASN A 85 -3.51 -10.21 -14.38
N PRO A 86 -3.51 -8.88 -14.57
CA PRO A 86 -2.69 -7.99 -13.74
C PRO A 86 -3.06 -8.05 -12.26
N ASP A 87 -4.32 -8.35 -11.94
CA ASP A 87 -4.82 -8.44 -10.57
C ASP A 87 -4.36 -9.72 -9.83
N ALA A 88 -3.64 -10.63 -10.50
CA ALA A 88 -3.10 -11.82 -9.86
C ALA A 88 -2.19 -11.47 -8.67
N PHE A 89 -1.32 -10.47 -8.81
CA PHE A 89 -0.47 -10.03 -7.71
C PHE A 89 -1.20 -9.17 -6.69
N LEU A 90 -2.24 -8.46 -7.09
CA LEU A 90 -3.14 -7.75 -6.19
C LEU A 90 -3.86 -8.75 -5.27
N GLU A 91 -4.44 -9.82 -5.83
CA GLU A 91 -5.04 -10.89 -5.02
C GLU A 91 -4.00 -11.58 -4.13
N LEU A 92 -2.77 -11.81 -4.64
CA LEU A 92 -1.73 -12.49 -3.88
C LEU A 92 -1.28 -11.67 -2.66
N TYR A 93 -1.01 -10.36 -2.78
CA TYR A 93 -0.63 -9.57 -1.62
C TYR A 93 -1.79 -9.39 -0.63
N LYS A 94 -3.04 -9.29 -1.10
CA LYS A 94 -4.21 -9.28 -0.21
C LYS A 94 -4.38 -10.61 0.53
N TYR A 95 -4.13 -11.73 -0.15
CA TYR A 95 -4.13 -13.05 0.49
C TYR A 95 -3.06 -13.14 1.58
N HIS A 96 -1.84 -12.71 1.28
CA HIS A 96 -0.75 -12.64 2.26
C HIS A 96 -1.13 -11.78 3.47
N ASN A 97 -1.67 -10.58 3.24
CA ASN A 97 -2.10 -9.67 4.30
C ASN A 97 -3.23 -10.29 5.15
N ARG A 98 -4.23 -10.92 4.54
CA ARG A 98 -5.29 -11.62 5.31
C ARG A 98 -4.70 -12.66 6.27
N ASN A 99 -3.72 -13.43 5.81
CA ASN A 99 -3.03 -14.41 6.66
C ASN A 99 -2.18 -13.74 7.74
N PHE A 100 -1.58 -12.59 7.47
CA PHE A 100 -0.83 -11.80 8.45
C PHE A 100 -1.73 -11.28 9.56
N TYR A 101 -2.89 -10.70 9.23
CA TYR A 101 -3.83 -10.16 10.23
C TYR A 101 -4.72 -11.21 10.89
N ALA A 102 -4.82 -12.42 10.33
CA ALA A 102 -5.45 -13.55 11.01
C ALA A 102 -4.57 -14.11 12.15
N ASP A 103 -3.29 -13.81 12.15
CA ASP A 103 -2.33 -14.22 13.16
C ASP A 103 -2.17 -13.08 14.18
N SER A 104 -2.29 -13.33 15.47
CA SER A 104 -2.25 -12.33 16.55
C SER A 104 -0.87 -11.66 16.75
N THR A 105 0.02 -11.72 15.76
CA THR A 105 1.39 -11.21 15.86
C THR A 105 1.57 -9.76 15.44
N PHE A 106 0.55 -9.09 14.90
CA PHE A 106 0.63 -7.69 14.48
C PHE A 106 0.61 -6.71 15.66
N SER A 107 1.19 -5.53 15.45
CA SER A 107 1.24 -4.46 16.46
C SER A 107 0.04 -3.52 16.34
N THR A 108 -0.46 -3.04 17.47
CA THR A 108 -1.55 -2.05 17.55
C THR A 108 -1.20 -0.93 18.55
N TYR A 109 -1.84 0.21 18.41
CA TYR A 109 -1.84 1.29 19.39
C TYR A 109 -3.22 1.41 20.05
N LYS A 110 -3.34 1.18 21.34
CA LYS A 110 -4.63 1.11 22.05
C LYS A 110 -5.68 0.27 21.30
N ASN A 111 -5.28 -0.92 20.87
CA ASN A 111 -6.09 -1.88 20.10
C ASN A 111 -6.52 -1.40 18.69
N HIS A 112 -5.93 -0.33 18.15
CA HIS A 112 -6.18 0.13 16.80
C HIS A 112 -4.96 -0.10 15.91
N LEU A 113 -5.17 -0.49 14.66
CA LEU A 113 -4.16 -0.34 13.62
C LEU A 113 -4.02 1.14 13.27
N ILE A 114 -2.81 1.57 12.95
CA ILE A 114 -2.54 2.95 12.53
C ILE A 114 -2.27 2.96 11.04
N LEU A 115 -3.23 3.45 10.28
CA LEU A 115 -3.21 3.43 8.81
C LEU A 115 -2.94 4.82 8.27
N ALA A 116 -2.03 4.94 7.30
CA ALA A 116 -1.80 6.17 6.56
C ALA A 116 -2.34 6.04 5.14
N ALA A 117 -3.04 7.06 4.63
CA ALA A 117 -3.44 7.16 3.23
C ALA A 117 -2.63 8.25 2.55
N ASP A 118 -2.05 7.92 1.39
CA ASP A 118 -1.29 8.87 0.58
C ASP A 118 -1.22 8.42 -0.88
N GLY A 119 -0.82 9.32 -1.77
CA GLY A 119 -0.60 9.08 -3.18
C GLY A 119 0.82 9.42 -3.62
N SER A 120 1.33 8.69 -4.62
CA SER A 120 2.63 8.98 -5.21
C SER A 120 2.61 8.76 -6.72
N ASP A 121 3.23 9.67 -7.48
CA ASP A 121 3.41 9.49 -8.91
C ASP A 121 4.60 8.57 -9.20
N ILE A 122 4.38 7.56 -10.04
CA ILE A 122 5.36 6.57 -10.48
C ILE A 122 5.71 6.84 -11.94
N ASN A 123 6.99 7.07 -12.25
CA ASN A 123 7.45 7.21 -13.63
C ASN A 123 7.34 5.89 -14.37
N ILE A 124 6.69 5.90 -15.53
CA ILE A 124 6.51 4.71 -16.37
C ILE A 124 7.06 4.94 -17.77
N PRO A 125 7.34 3.88 -18.54
CA PRO A 125 7.75 4.02 -19.94
C PRO A 125 6.78 4.88 -20.73
N THR A 126 7.31 5.92 -21.39
CA THR A 126 6.51 6.89 -22.14
C THR A 126 6.20 6.36 -23.54
N THR A 127 4.93 6.07 -23.79
CA THR A 127 4.37 5.68 -25.09
C THR A 127 3.08 6.47 -25.34
N THR A 128 2.60 6.50 -26.57
CA THR A 128 1.30 7.12 -26.89
C THR A 128 0.17 6.51 -26.06
N GLU A 129 0.20 5.19 -25.82
CA GLU A 129 -0.81 4.47 -25.06
C GLU A 129 -0.76 4.84 -23.55
N THR A 130 0.44 4.88 -22.94
CA THR A 130 0.61 5.22 -21.52
C THR A 130 0.28 6.67 -21.24
N LEU A 131 0.68 7.60 -22.12
CA LEU A 131 0.30 9.01 -22.00
C LEU A 131 -1.23 9.21 -22.09
N LYS A 132 -1.90 8.52 -23.01
CA LYS A 132 -3.36 8.59 -23.14
C LYS A 132 -4.07 8.04 -21.93
N LEU A 133 -3.60 6.91 -21.39
CA LEU A 133 -4.26 6.19 -20.30
C LEU A 133 -4.01 6.83 -18.94
N TYR A 134 -2.77 7.19 -18.64
CA TYR A 134 -2.34 7.64 -17.31
C TYR A 134 -2.00 9.13 -17.22
N GLY A 135 -1.60 9.73 -18.33
CA GLY A 135 -1.23 11.15 -18.37
C GLY A 135 0.26 11.38 -18.07
N SER A 136 0.59 12.62 -17.80
CA SER A 136 1.94 13.07 -17.45
C SER A 136 1.92 14.26 -16.51
N ALA A 137 2.94 14.39 -15.66
CA ALA A 137 3.23 15.61 -14.88
C ALA A 137 4.25 16.47 -15.61
N SER A 138 3.97 16.88 -16.86
CA SER A 138 4.91 17.71 -17.62
C SER A 138 4.95 19.14 -17.07
N ARG A 139 6.18 19.65 -16.84
CA ARG A 139 6.41 21.09 -16.67
C ARG A 139 6.39 21.73 -18.05
N LYS A 140 5.97 23.01 -18.15
CA LYS A 140 6.10 23.79 -19.39
C LYS A 140 7.52 23.65 -19.95
N ASN A 141 7.64 23.35 -21.24
CA ASN A 141 8.90 23.20 -21.99
C ASN A 141 9.73 21.92 -21.74
N THR A 142 9.20 20.87 -21.11
CA THR A 142 9.87 19.56 -21.03
C THR A 142 9.12 18.51 -21.85
N LYS A 143 9.83 17.49 -22.37
CA LYS A 143 9.17 16.34 -22.99
C LYS A 143 8.27 15.66 -21.95
N PRO A 144 7.03 15.30 -22.32
CA PRO A 144 6.12 14.67 -21.39
C PRO A 144 6.69 13.31 -20.94
N GLN A 145 6.76 13.11 -19.61
CA GLN A 145 7.08 11.83 -18.99
C GLN A 145 5.77 11.20 -18.51
N ALA A 146 5.43 10.01 -19.01
CA ALA A 146 4.26 9.30 -18.56
C ALA A 146 4.41 8.87 -17.11
N GLN A 147 3.34 9.00 -16.32
CA GLN A 147 3.30 8.63 -14.90
C GLN A 147 1.98 7.95 -14.57
N ILE A 148 2.01 7.05 -13.57
CA ILE A 148 0.83 6.47 -12.91
C ILE A 148 0.73 7.09 -11.53
N GLY A 149 -0.44 7.58 -11.16
CA GLY A 149 -0.76 7.90 -9.78
C GLY A 149 -1.07 6.62 -9.01
N LEU A 150 -0.22 6.27 -8.04
CA LEU A 150 -0.41 5.13 -7.14
C LEU A 150 -0.91 5.63 -5.78
N GLY A 151 -2.16 5.32 -5.42
CA GLY A 151 -2.69 5.60 -4.10
C GLY A 151 -2.68 4.36 -3.23
N CYS A 152 -2.20 4.48 -1.99
CA CYS A 152 -2.10 3.37 -1.05
C CYS A 152 -2.72 3.71 0.32
N ILE A 153 -3.19 2.65 1.01
CA ILE A 153 -3.39 2.65 2.45
C ILE A 153 -2.34 1.72 3.06
N TYR A 154 -1.60 2.23 4.03
CA TYR A 154 -0.42 1.61 4.63
C TYR A 154 -0.54 1.53 6.14
N ASP A 155 -0.37 0.35 6.72
CA ASP A 155 -0.23 0.15 8.16
C ASP A 155 1.18 0.56 8.59
N VAL A 156 1.29 1.68 9.29
CA VAL A 156 2.58 2.28 9.64
C VAL A 156 3.32 1.52 10.73
N MET A 157 2.60 0.78 11.60
CA MET A 157 3.22 0.00 12.66
C MET A 157 3.70 -1.37 12.18
N ASN A 158 2.94 -1.97 11.27
CA ASN A 158 3.25 -3.29 10.72
C ASN A 158 3.89 -3.23 9.34
N ARG A 159 4.10 -2.03 8.80
CA ARG A 159 4.79 -1.77 7.53
C ARG A 159 4.19 -2.52 6.31
N MET A 160 2.86 -2.70 6.32
CA MET A 160 2.12 -3.41 5.29
C MET A 160 1.30 -2.46 4.41
N ILE A 161 1.40 -2.58 3.09
CA ILE A 161 0.48 -1.94 2.16
C ILE A 161 -0.81 -2.77 2.13
N LEU A 162 -1.92 -2.22 2.65
CA LEU A 162 -3.21 -2.91 2.72
C LEU A 162 -4.01 -2.79 1.43
N GLU A 163 -4.06 -1.59 0.88
CA GLU A 163 -4.77 -1.26 -0.35
C GLU A 163 -3.86 -0.49 -1.29
N SER A 164 -4.01 -0.74 -2.59
CA SER A 164 -3.29 -0.01 -3.64
C SER A 164 -4.10 0.06 -4.92
N ASP A 165 -4.15 1.24 -5.54
CA ASP A 165 -4.82 1.45 -6.83
C ASP A 165 -3.98 2.33 -7.74
N CYS A 166 -3.90 1.93 -9.01
CA CYS A 166 -3.23 2.66 -10.07
C CYS A 166 -4.24 3.53 -10.85
N ASN A 167 -3.99 4.83 -10.93
CA ASN A 167 -4.88 5.81 -11.53
C ASN A 167 -4.15 6.74 -12.51
N LYS A 168 -4.90 7.61 -13.18
CA LYS A 168 -4.32 8.74 -13.91
C LYS A 168 -3.61 9.69 -12.93
N VAL A 169 -2.56 10.34 -13.40
CA VAL A 169 -1.93 11.46 -12.65
C VAL A 169 -3.00 12.51 -12.28
N LYS A 170 -2.90 13.11 -11.10
CA LYS A 170 -3.86 14.09 -10.57
C LYS A 170 -5.27 13.51 -10.33
N PHE A 171 -5.35 12.25 -9.92
CA PHE A 171 -6.61 11.67 -9.43
C PHE A 171 -7.07 12.36 -8.13
N ASN A 172 -8.32 12.18 -7.78
CA ASN A 172 -8.84 12.65 -6.50
C ASN A 172 -8.46 11.64 -5.40
N GLU A 173 -7.42 11.96 -4.64
CA GLU A 173 -6.86 11.09 -3.59
C GLU A 173 -7.89 10.75 -2.52
N MET A 174 -8.71 11.72 -2.10
CA MET A 174 -9.73 11.47 -1.07
C MET A 174 -10.80 10.47 -1.55
N ARG A 175 -11.32 10.66 -2.78
CA ARG A 175 -12.30 9.70 -3.35
C ARG A 175 -11.72 8.31 -3.55
N LEU A 176 -10.43 8.21 -3.81
CA LEU A 176 -9.75 6.94 -3.89
C LEU A 176 -9.63 6.31 -2.51
N ALA A 177 -9.18 7.08 -1.51
CA ALA A 177 -9.06 6.62 -0.13
C ALA A 177 -10.41 6.15 0.44
N GLU A 178 -11.53 6.83 0.14
CA GLU A 178 -12.89 6.39 0.51
C GLU A 178 -13.17 4.96 -0.01
N LYS A 179 -12.91 4.71 -1.31
CA LYS A 179 -13.09 3.38 -1.91
C LYS A 179 -12.15 2.33 -1.33
N GLN A 180 -10.93 2.72 -1.00
CA GLN A 180 -9.96 1.84 -0.36
C GLN A 180 -10.40 1.48 1.07
N MET A 181 -10.87 2.46 1.86
CA MET A 181 -11.40 2.23 3.20
C MET A 181 -12.56 1.25 3.22
N GLU A 182 -13.42 1.23 2.19
CA GLU A 182 -14.51 0.26 2.06
C GLU A 182 -14.02 -1.18 1.93
N ARG A 183 -12.81 -1.39 1.37
CA ARG A 183 -12.22 -2.73 1.15
C ARG A 183 -11.33 -3.20 2.30
N ILE A 184 -10.90 -2.31 3.21
CA ILE A 184 -10.03 -2.66 4.35
C ILE A 184 -10.57 -3.85 5.15
N PRO A 185 -11.89 -3.93 5.50
CA PRO A 185 -12.42 -5.05 6.27
C PRO A 185 -12.24 -6.42 5.58
N GLU A 186 -12.10 -6.47 4.26
CA GLU A 186 -11.83 -7.73 3.53
C GLU A 186 -10.44 -8.30 3.88
N THR A 187 -9.52 -7.43 4.31
CA THR A 187 -8.13 -7.80 4.63
C THR A 187 -7.91 -7.97 6.13
N ILE A 188 -8.40 -7.03 6.95
CA ILE A 188 -8.13 -7.02 8.39
C ILE A 188 -9.32 -7.49 9.25
N GLY A 189 -10.47 -7.83 8.64
CA GLY A 189 -11.68 -8.18 9.38
C GLY A 189 -12.20 -7.01 10.21
N ASN A 190 -12.56 -7.29 11.47
CA ASN A 190 -13.13 -6.31 12.40
C ASN A 190 -12.08 -5.63 13.29
N ILE A 191 -10.79 -5.67 12.93
CA ILE A 191 -9.75 -4.98 13.71
C ILE A 191 -9.98 -3.47 13.61
N PRO A 192 -10.13 -2.74 14.74
CA PRO A 192 -10.30 -1.29 14.72
C PRO A 192 -9.07 -0.60 14.15
N TYR A 193 -9.26 0.53 13.47
CA TYR A 193 -8.15 1.31 12.94
C TYR A 193 -8.38 2.82 13.04
N ILE A 194 -7.29 3.55 13.06
CA ILE A 194 -7.26 5.02 12.94
C ILE A 194 -6.57 5.34 11.61
N ILE A 195 -7.25 6.09 10.73
CA ILE A 195 -6.64 6.53 9.47
C ILE A 195 -6.06 7.94 9.60
N ILE A 196 -4.83 8.11 9.14
CA ILE A 196 -4.08 9.36 9.19
C ILE A 196 -3.88 9.88 7.78
N MET A 197 -4.24 11.15 7.54
CA MET A 197 -4.21 11.76 6.20
C MET A 197 -3.62 13.16 6.23
N ASP A 198 -2.95 13.56 5.13
CA ASP A 198 -2.40 14.91 4.98
C ASP A 198 -3.46 15.94 4.55
N ARG A 199 -3.00 17.20 4.45
CA ARG A 199 -3.79 18.40 4.06
C ARG A 199 -4.41 18.34 2.64
N GLY A 200 -4.19 17.29 1.87
CA GLY A 200 -4.85 17.05 0.57
C GLY A 200 -6.25 16.44 0.72
N TYR A 201 -6.54 15.83 1.86
CA TYR A 201 -7.72 14.99 2.09
C TYR A 201 -8.93 15.67 2.75
N PRO A 202 -8.81 16.79 3.50
CA PRO A 202 -9.95 17.35 4.22
C PRO A 202 -11.11 17.73 3.30
N SER A 203 -12.28 17.15 3.55
CA SER A 203 -13.56 17.60 2.98
C SER A 203 -14.69 17.27 3.95
N THR A 204 -15.74 18.11 3.95
CA THR A 204 -16.89 17.87 4.84
C THR A 204 -17.57 16.53 4.55
N PRO A 205 -17.85 16.13 3.29
CA PRO A 205 -18.40 14.81 3.00
C PRO A 205 -17.52 13.66 3.48
N ALA A 206 -16.19 13.77 3.35
CA ALA A 206 -15.28 12.73 3.80
C ALA A 206 -15.33 12.54 5.32
N PHE A 207 -15.38 13.63 6.09
CA PHE A 207 -15.54 13.53 7.55
C PHE A 207 -16.88 12.89 7.93
N ILE A 208 -17.96 13.26 7.26
CA ILE A 208 -19.29 12.67 7.48
C ILE A 208 -19.25 11.17 7.14
N HIS A 209 -18.70 10.79 6.00
CA HIS A 209 -18.58 9.40 5.57
C HIS A 209 -17.81 8.55 6.59
N MET A 210 -16.68 9.06 7.09
CA MET A 210 -15.89 8.34 8.10
C MET A 210 -16.65 8.25 9.44
N MET A 211 -17.36 9.30 9.86
CA MET A 211 -18.17 9.28 11.08
C MET A 211 -19.37 8.34 10.96
N ASP A 212 -20.06 8.34 9.84
CA ASP A 212 -21.21 7.44 9.59
C ASP A 212 -20.81 5.96 9.60
N LYS A 213 -19.53 5.65 9.26
CA LYS A 213 -18.96 4.30 9.30
C LYS A 213 -18.15 3.98 10.55
N ASP A 214 -18.17 4.85 11.54
CA ASP A 214 -17.38 4.76 12.78
C ASP A 214 -15.86 4.60 12.54
N ILE A 215 -15.36 5.10 11.41
CA ILE A 215 -13.94 5.13 11.12
C ILE A 215 -13.29 6.25 11.93
N LYS A 216 -12.27 5.90 12.71
CA LYS A 216 -11.46 6.87 13.46
C LYS A 216 -10.43 7.50 12.54
N PHE A 217 -10.21 8.82 12.67
CA PHE A 217 -9.30 9.53 11.78
C PHE A 217 -8.53 10.66 12.46
N ILE A 218 -7.37 11.01 11.89
CA ILE A 218 -6.60 12.22 12.16
C ILE A 218 -6.23 12.84 10.82
N VAL A 219 -6.67 14.06 10.53
CA VAL A 219 -6.46 14.73 9.24
C VAL A 219 -5.89 16.12 9.46
N ARG A 220 -4.81 16.45 8.76
CA ARG A 220 -4.24 17.81 8.80
C ARG A 220 -5.09 18.78 7.97
N LEU A 221 -5.41 19.94 8.55
CA LEU A 221 -6.11 21.01 7.87
C LEU A 221 -5.14 22.02 7.23
N LYS A 222 -5.50 22.58 6.07
CA LYS A 222 -4.87 23.80 5.56
C LYS A 222 -5.37 24.99 6.38
N SER A 223 -4.60 26.07 6.42
CA SER A 223 -5.03 27.33 7.05
C SER A 223 -6.28 27.94 6.41
N SER A 224 -6.59 27.56 5.16
CA SER A 224 -7.82 27.96 4.45
C SER A 224 -9.03 27.11 4.82
N ASP A 225 -8.81 25.87 5.30
CA ASP A 225 -9.89 24.93 5.58
C ASP A 225 -10.54 25.30 6.92
N TYR A 226 -11.87 25.36 6.99
CA TYR A 226 -12.58 25.71 8.21
C TYR A 226 -12.01 26.94 8.91
N LYS A 227 -11.65 27.98 8.13
CA LYS A 227 -10.92 29.17 8.61
C LYS A 227 -11.62 29.87 9.77
N LYS A 228 -12.97 29.97 9.74
CA LYS A 228 -13.75 30.58 10.83
C LYS A 228 -13.57 29.79 12.12
N GLU A 229 -13.69 28.48 12.03
CA GLU A 229 -13.57 27.57 13.15
C GLU A 229 -12.14 27.53 13.70
N GLN A 230 -11.13 27.47 12.83
CA GLN A 230 -9.74 27.54 13.26
C GLN A 230 -9.41 28.86 13.98
N ASN A 231 -9.91 29.99 13.50
CA ASN A 231 -9.72 31.30 14.11
C ASN A 231 -10.47 31.49 15.43
N SER A 232 -11.55 30.73 15.64
CA SER A 232 -12.35 30.78 16.88
C SER A 232 -11.82 29.89 17.99
N LEU A 233 -10.75 29.10 17.72
CA LEU A 233 -10.15 28.22 18.74
C LEU A 233 -9.50 29.03 19.85
N THR A 234 -10.04 28.93 21.07
CA THR A 234 -9.50 29.55 22.29
C THR A 234 -8.47 28.66 22.98
N GLU A 235 -8.60 27.34 22.81
CA GLU A 235 -7.73 26.33 23.41
C GLU A 235 -6.87 25.60 22.36
N LYS A 236 -5.85 24.89 22.82
CA LYS A 236 -5.01 24.07 21.95
C LYS A 236 -5.73 22.84 21.44
N ASP A 237 -6.72 22.35 22.17
CA ASP A 237 -7.46 21.13 21.90
C ASP A 237 -8.92 21.33 22.26
N GLN A 238 -9.77 21.42 21.28
CA GLN A 238 -11.16 21.83 21.46
C GLN A 238 -12.10 21.10 20.51
N LEU A 239 -13.27 20.70 21.03
CA LEU A 239 -14.38 20.22 20.19
C LEU A 239 -15.08 21.44 19.55
N VAL A 240 -15.20 21.41 18.23
CA VAL A 240 -15.75 22.51 17.43
C VAL A 240 -16.98 22.04 16.67
N LYS A 241 -18.08 22.79 16.79
CA LYS A 241 -19.28 22.57 15.99
C LYS A 241 -19.17 23.31 14.65
N ILE A 242 -19.37 22.60 13.57
CA ILE A 242 -19.30 23.07 12.20
C ILE A 242 -20.70 23.05 11.61
N LYS A 243 -21.29 24.23 11.40
CA LYS A 243 -22.60 24.35 10.76
C LYS A 243 -22.50 24.04 9.28
N LEU A 244 -23.38 23.19 8.79
CA LEU A 244 -23.50 22.80 7.38
C LEU A 244 -24.50 23.75 6.69
N ASP A 245 -24.11 25.01 6.58
CA ASP A 245 -24.93 26.05 5.96
C ASP A 245 -24.99 25.96 4.43
N LYS A 246 -25.84 26.76 3.81
CA LYS A 246 -26.00 26.78 2.34
C LYS A 246 -24.70 27.04 1.59
N SER A 247 -23.74 27.77 2.17
CA SER A 247 -22.47 28.07 1.52
C SER A 247 -21.56 26.84 1.42
N ARG A 248 -21.59 25.96 2.42
CA ARG A 248 -20.85 24.69 2.44
C ARG A 248 -21.50 23.62 1.58
N ILE A 249 -22.85 23.58 1.57
CA ILE A 249 -23.62 22.58 0.81
C ILE A 249 -23.62 22.89 -0.70
N ARG A 250 -23.51 24.15 -1.09
CA ARG A 250 -23.65 24.62 -2.48
C ARG A 250 -22.88 23.79 -3.51
N HIS A 251 -21.67 23.34 -3.19
CA HIS A 251 -20.83 22.54 -4.10
C HIS A 251 -21.28 21.08 -4.22
N TYR A 252 -22.20 20.65 -3.37
CA TYR A 252 -22.70 19.28 -3.26
C TYR A 252 -24.22 19.19 -3.51
N GLU A 253 -24.86 20.31 -3.94
CA GLU A 253 -26.30 20.32 -4.24
C GLU A 253 -26.66 19.28 -5.30
N GLY A 254 -27.75 18.54 -5.06
CA GLY A 254 -28.20 17.46 -5.95
C GLY A 254 -27.37 16.16 -5.89
N THR A 255 -26.40 16.06 -4.98
CA THR A 255 -25.65 14.85 -4.74
C THR A 255 -26.07 14.18 -3.42
N PRO A 256 -25.83 12.86 -3.24
CA PRO A 256 -26.08 12.18 -1.97
C PRO A 256 -25.36 12.85 -0.79
N ASP A 257 -24.11 13.32 -1.00
CA ASP A 257 -23.34 14.05 0.01
C ASP A 257 -24.07 15.33 0.45
N GLY A 258 -24.61 16.11 -0.50
CA GLY A 258 -25.34 17.32 -0.21
C GLY A 258 -26.64 17.07 0.58
N GLU A 259 -27.37 16.04 0.24
CA GLU A 259 -28.59 15.65 0.99
C GLU A 259 -28.23 15.20 2.42
N ARG A 260 -27.18 14.40 2.59
CA ARG A 260 -26.70 13.99 3.92
C ARG A 260 -26.24 15.19 4.75
N MET A 261 -25.55 16.15 4.15
CA MET A 261 -25.16 17.40 4.82
C MET A 261 -26.37 18.23 5.30
N LYS A 262 -27.44 18.30 4.48
CA LYS A 262 -28.68 19.01 4.84
C LYS A 262 -29.37 18.33 6.01
N GLU A 263 -29.43 17.00 6.00
CA GLU A 263 -30.05 16.19 7.06
C GLU A 263 -29.35 16.41 8.40
N LEU A 264 -28.01 16.39 8.42
CA LEU A 264 -27.21 16.55 9.64
C LEU A 264 -27.25 17.97 10.20
N GLY A 265 -27.25 19.01 9.33
CA GLY A 265 -27.23 20.41 9.69
C GLY A 265 -25.96 20.92 10.39
N GLU A 266 -25.33 20.10 11.21
CA GLU A 266 -24.01 20.38 11.84
C GLU A 266 -23.22 19.08 12.06
N ILE A 267 -21.88 19.21 12.13
CA ILE A 267 -20.99 18.14 12.60
C ILE A 267 -20.09 18.68 13.70
N SER A 268 -19.55 17.78 14.53
CA SER A 268 -18.58 18.12 15.57
C SER A 268 -17.23 17.49 15.22
N LEU A 269 -16.18 18.31 15.20
CA LEU A 269 -14.80 17.85 15.02
C LEU A 269 -13.95 18.35 16.17
N ARG A 270 -13.09 17.50 16.70
CA ARG A 270 -12.04 17.91 17.63
C ARG A 270 -10.90 18.50 16.81
N MET A 271 -10.51 19.73 17.10
CA MET A 271 -9.39 20.44 16.47
C MET A 271 -8.27 20.59 17.46
N VAL A 272 -7.08 20.11 17.06
CA VAL A 272 -5.88 20.11 17.89
C VAL A 272 -4.81 20.98 17.21
N LYS A 273 -4.35 22.04 17.91
CA LYS A 273 -3.26 22.92 17.48
C LYS A 273 -1.92 22.33 17.89
N ILE A 274 -1.02 22.16 16.94
CA ILE A 274 0.35 21.68 17.18
C ILE A 274 1.32 22.77 16.77
N LEU A 275 2.14 23.22 17.71
CA LEU A 275 3.25 24.11 17.42
C LEU A 275 4.47 23.25 17.04
N LEU A 276 4.96 23.43 15.82
CA LEU A 276 6.16 22.76 15.34
C LEU A 276 7.42 23.49 15.82
N GLU A 277 8.56 22.80 15.82
CA GLU A 277 9.86 23.35 16.25
C GLU A 277 10.28 24.61 15.46
N ASN A 278 9.90 24.69 14.20
CA ASN A 278 10.14 25.86 13.33
C ASN A 278 9.19 27.03 13.59
N GLY A 279 8.35 26.97 14.62
CA GLY A 279 7.37 27.99 14.98
C GLY A 279 6.09 28.01 14.13
N SER A 280 5.93 27.10 13.15
CA SER A 280 4.70 27.02 12.37
C SER A 280 3.60 26.27 13.14
N LEU A 281 2.34 26.70 12.93
CA LEU A 281 1.18 26.10 13.55
C LEU A 281 0.52 25.11 12.57
N GLU A 282 0.32 23.89 13.02
CA GLU A 282 -0.52 22.90 12.35
C GLU A 282 -1.84 22.71 13.12
N VAL A 283 -2.92 22.46 12.39
CA VAL A 283 -4.21 22.11 12.99
C VAL A 283 -4.61 20.73 12.47
N LEU A 284 -4.87 19.82 13.39
CA LEU A 284 -5.38 18.50 13.10
C LEU A 284 -6.87 18.45 13.43
N ALA A 285 -7.66 17.84 12.56
CA ALA A 285 -9.07 17.51 12.79
C ALA A 285 -9.20 16.01 13.07
N THR A 286 -9.99 15.63 14.06
CA THR A 286 -10.18 14.22 14.46
C THR A 286 -11.55 14.01 15.07
N ASN A 287 -12.05 12.75 15.06
CA ASN A 287 -13.20 12.29 15.83
C ASN A 287 -12.79 11.47 17.06
N LEU A 288 -11.51 11.38 17.39
CA LEU A 288 -11.01 10.70 18.59
C LEU A 288 -11.40 11.46 19.86
N SER A 289 -11.82 10.74 20.88
CA SER A 289 -12.22 11.31 22.17
C SER A 289 -11.01 11.91 22.92
N GLN A 290 -11.20 13.05 23.60
CA GLN A 290 -10.17 13.66 24.46
C GLN A 290 -9.84 12.81 25.69
N THR A 291 -10.81 12.02 26.17
CA THR A 291 -10.63 11.15 27.33
C THR A 291 -9.81 9.90 27.04
N GLU A 292 -9.86 9.42 25.79
CA GLU A 292 -9.14 8.22 25.36
C GLU A 292 -7.78 8.55 24.73
N PHE A 293 -7.72 9.62 23.95
CA PHE A 293 -6.52 10.07 23.24
C PHE A 293 -6.17 11.51 23.65
N HIS A 294 -5.11 11.70 24.41
CA HIS A 294 -4.65 13.03 24.81
C HIS A 294 -3.97 13.79 23.65
N THR A 295 -3.86 15.08 23.77
CA THR A 295 -3.27 15.98 22.73
C THR A 295 -1.92 15.51 22.22
N GLU A 296 -1.02 15.12 23.12
CA GLU A 296 0.33 14.68 22.74
C GLU A 296 0.29 13.34 21.94
N GLU A 297 -0.62 12.44 22.29
CA GLU A 297 -0.82 11.19 21.54
C GLU A 297 -1.34 11.45 20.12
N ILE A 298 -2.24 12.43 19.93
CA ILE A 298 -2.70 12.85 18.59
C ILE A 298 -1.53 13.34 17.75
N LYS A 299 -0.62 14.10 18.35
CA LYS A 299 0.61 14.58 17.69
C LYS A 299 1.53 13.43 17.29
N GLU A 300 1.78 12.50 18.21
CA GLU A 300 2.62 11.32 17.96
C GLU A 300 2.04 10.43 16.86
N LEU A 301 0.73 10.12 16.93
CA LEU A 301 0.04 9.34 15.92
C LEU A 301 0.12 10.02 14.55
N TYR A 302 -0.13 11.33 14.49
CA TYR A 302 -0.04 12.05 13.21
C TYR A 302 1.38 12.02 12.64
N HIS A 303 2.40 12.08 13.49
CA HIS A 303 3.80 12.00 13.06
C HIS A 303 4.11 10.64 12.38
N MET A 304 3.46 9.55 12.78
CA MET A 304 3.62 8.24 12.14
C MET A 304 3.22 8.23 10.66
N ARG A 305 2.44 9.21 10.18
CA ARG A 305 2.06 9.36 8.76
C ARG A 305 3.27 9.30 7.81
N TRP A 306 4.41 9.81 8.23
CA TRP A 306 5.64 9.77 7.44
C TRP A 306 6.09 8.36 7.05
N GLY A 307 5.59 7.33 7.73
CA GLY A 307 5.86 5.94 7.39
C GLY A 307 5.46 5.58 5.95
N ILE A 308 4.35 6.13 5.42
CA ILE A 308 3.93 5.85 4.05
C ILE A 308 4.86 6.51 3.01
N GLU A 309 5.43 7.68 3.29
CA GLU A 309 6.42 8.32 2.41
C GLU A 309 7.70 7.47 2.34
N THR A 310 8.14 6.92 3.48
CA THR A 310 9.26 5.96 3.55
C THR A 310 8.94 4.66 2.80
N ALA A 311 7.69 4.17 2.87
CA ALA A 311 7.26 3.01 2.10
C ALA A 311 7.35 3.26 0.58
N TYR A 312 6.90 4.41 0.09
CA TYR A 312 7.06 4.79 -1.32
C TYR A 312 8.52 4.93 -1.73
N GLU A 313 9.38 5.49 -0.87
CA GLU A 313 10.81 5.55 -1.12
C GLU A 313 11.41 4.15 -1.25
N THR A 314 11.04 3.22 -0.36
CA THR A 314 11.45 1.82 -0.41
C THR A 314 11.01 1.15 -1.72
N LEU A 315 9.76 1.31 -2.12
CA LEU A 315 9.26 0.78 -3.39
C LEU A 315 10.07 1.32 -4.58
N LYS A 316 10.30 2.64 -4.65
CA LYS A 316 10.98 3.29 -5.78
C LYS A 316 12.48 2.99 -5.81
N SER A 317 13.16 3.14 -4.67
CA SER A 317 14.62 3.07 -4.59
C SER A 317 15.13 1.65 -4.35
N ARG A 318 14.60 0.92 -3.35
CA ARG A 318 15.13 -0.38 -2.92
C ARG A 318 14.55 -1.52 -3.74
N LEU A 319 13.25 -1.51 -3.99
CA LEU A 319 12.57 -2.49 -4.81
C LEU A 319 12.57 -2.13 -6.29
N GLN A 320 13.04 -0.92 -6.65
CA GLN A 320 13.21 -0.44 -8.02
C GLN A 320 11.90 -0.51 -8.83
N LEU A 321 10.80 -0.06 -8.24
CA LEU A 321 9.47 -0.10 -8.83
C LEU A 321 9.43 0.50 -10.24
N GLU A 322 10.19 1.58 -10.49
CA GLU A 322 10.24 2.28 -11.77
C GLU A 322 11.09 1.58 -12.85
N ASN A 323 11.74 0.45 -12.52
CA ASN A 323 12.47 -0.38 -13.49
C ASN A 323 11.52 -1.38 -14.17
N PHE A 324 10.66 -0.89 -15.04
CA PHE A 324 9.65 -1.69 -15.73
C PHE A 324 10.25 -2.65 -16.77
N THR A 325 9.68 -3.85 -16.85
CA THR A 325 10.14 -4.90 -17.79
C THR A 325 9.41 -4.86 -19.13
N GLY A 326 8.37 -4.07 -19.25
CA GLY A 326 7.56 -3.88 -20.46
C GLY A 326 6.96 -2.48 -20.55
N THR A 327 6.32 -2.18 -21.68
CA THR A 327 5.74 -0.86 -21.96
C THR A 327 4.22 -0.86 -22.07
N LYS A 328 3.59 -2.04 -22.08
CA LYS A 328 2.14 -2.17 -22.18
C LYS A 328 1.50 -1.97 -20.80
N PRO A 329 0.33 -1.30 -20.69
CA PRO A 329 -0.35 -1.04 -19.41
C PRO A 329 -0.51 -2.29 -18.53
N ILE A 330 -0.94 -3.41 -19.11
CA ILE A 330 -1.09 -4.67 -18.38
C ILE A 330 0.22 -5.15 -17.73
N LEU A 331 1.37 -4.95 -18.40
CA LEU A 331 2.68 -5.34 -17.88
C LEU A 331 3.13 -4.40 -16.75
N LEU A 332 2.80 -3.11 -16.85
CA LEU A 332 3.10 -2.12 -15.82
C LEU A 332 2.36 -2.42 -14.52
N LEU A 333 1.06 -2.72 -14.59
CA LEU A 333 0.27 -3.10 -13.42
C LEU A 333 0.80 -4.37 -12.75
N GLN A 334 1.17 -5.38 -13.55
CA GLN A 334 1.80 -6.59 -13.03
C GLN A 334 3.11 -6.29 -12.30
N ASP A 335 3.98 -5.42 -12.87
CA ASP A 335 5.25 -5.03 -12.23
C ASP A 335 5.00 -4.25 -10.93
N ILE A 336 4.00 -3.37 -10.88
CA ILE A 336 3.64 -2.60 -9.67
C ILE A 336 3.15 -3.55 -8.58
N TYR A 337 2.13 -4.36 -8.85
CA TYR A 337 1.53 -5.22 -7.84
C TYR A 337 2.47 -6.34 -7.37
N SER A 338 3.33 -6.89 -8.24
CA SER A 338 4.35 -7.86 -7.81
C SER A 338 5.41 -7.22 -6.90
N THR A 339 5.75 -5.94 -7.12
CA THR A 339 6.67 -5.21 -6.25
C THR A 339 6.03 -4.91 -4.89
N ILE A 340 4.73 -4.58 -4.84
CA ILE A 340 3.98 -4.39 -3.59
C ILE A 340 3.92 -5.71 -2.81
N TYR A 341 3.62 -6.84 -3.48
CA TYR A 341 3.65 -8.16 -2.84
C TYR A 341 5.03 -8.45 -2.23
N LEU A 342 6.11 -8.23 -3.00
CA LEU A 342 7.47 -8.42 -2.50
C LEU A 342 7.81 -7.49 -1.31
N SER A 343 7.28 -6.26 -1.31
CA SER A 343 7.44 -5.32 -0.19
C SER A 343 6.81 -5.86 1.08
N ASN A 344 5.55 -6.30 1.02
CA ASN A 344 4.83 -6.84 2.17
C ASN A 344 5.49 -8.14 2.69
N LEU A 345 5.90 -9.01 1.78
CA LEU A 345 6.63 -10.24 2.12
C LEU A 345 7.95 -9.94 2.85
N ALA A 346 8.70 -8.94 2.37
CA ALA A 346 9.96 -8.53 3.00
C ALA A 346 9.73 -7.98 4.42
N GLU A 347 8.72 -7.13 4.60
CA GLU A 347 8.39 -6.56 5.91
C GLU A 347 7.89 -7.63 6.89
N ASP A 348 7.12 -8.60 6.43
CA ASP A 348 6.69 -9.74 7.26
C ASP A 348 7.89 -10.53 7.84
N ILE A 349 8.89 -10.84 7.00
CA ILE A 349 10.10 -11.52 7.42
C ILE A 349 10.92 -10.68 8.40
N ILE A 350 11.03 -9.37 8.12
CA ILE A 350 11.76 -8.41 8.97
C ILE A 350 11.09 -8.33 10.35
N LEU A 351 9.77 -8.17 10.39
CA LEU A 351 9.00 -8.10 11.63
C LEU A 351 9.16 -9.36 12.50
N ASP A 352 9.10 -10.55 11.89
CA ASP A 352 9.32 -11.80 12.61
C ASP A 352 10.74 -11.86 13.21
N THR A 353 11.73 -11.41 12.45
CA THR A 353 13.13 -11.39 12.90
C THR A 353 13.36 -10.35 14.01
N GLU A 354 12.73 -9.18 13.92
CA GLU A 354 12.77 -8.15 14.97
C GLU A 354 12.18 -8.66 16.29
N ARG A 355 11.04 -9.38 16.22
CA ARG A 355 10.42 -9.99 17.41
C ARG A 355 11.32 -11.04 18.06
N GLU A 356 11.98 -11.88 17.27
CA GLU A 356 12.95 -12.86 17.79
C GLU A 356 14.13 -12.18 18.48
N LEU A 357 14.64 -11.09 17.90
CA LEU A 357 15.73 -10.32 18.49
C LEU A 357 15.30 -9.68 19.80
N ASP A 358 14.11 -9.05 19.85
CA ASP A 358 13.58 -8.44 21.07
C ASP A 358 13.43 -9.49 22.20
N GLN A 359 12.98 -10.72 21.90
CA GLN A 359 12.86 -11.80 22.87
C GLN A 359 14.23 -12.30 23.39
N LYS A 360 15.22 -12.41 22.51
CA LYS A 360 16.57 -12.90 22.87
C LYS A 360 17.40 -11.86 23.62
N GLU A 361 17.10 -10.59 23.43
CA GLU A 361 17.93 -9.46 23.86
C GLU A 361 17.24 -8.50 24.83
N ALA A 362 16.18 -8.99 25.53
CA ALA A 362 15.39 -8.21 26.50
C ALA A 362 16.24 -7.45 27.56
N ASN A 363 17.49 -7.86 27.81
CA ASN A 363 18.40 -7.26 28.76
C ASN A 363 19.42 -6.28 28.18
N ARG A 364 19.37 -5.98 26.88
CA ARG A 364 20.34 -5.04 26.26
C ARG A 364 19.96 -3.58 26.50
N LYS A 365 21.00 -2.75 26.69
CA LYS A 365 20.85 -1.29 26.88
C LYS A 365 20.29 -0.56 25.65
N HIS A 366 20.48 -1.11 24.45
CA HIS A 366 20.01 -0.56 23.18
C HIS A 366 19.28 -1.62 22.38
N LYS A 367 18.09 -1.28 21.88
CA LYS A 367 17.32 -2.13 20.99
C LYS A 367 18.08 -2.32 19.67
N MET A 368 18.22 -3.56 19.20
CA MET A 368 18.77 -3.84 17.87
C MET A 368 17.70 -3.58 16.82
N MET A 369 18.09 -2.86 15.77
CA MET A 369 17.25 -2.64 14.59
C MET A 369 17.82 -3.42 13.40
N ILE A 370 16.95 -4.07 12.67
CA ILE A 370 17.33 -4.74 11.44
C ILE A 370 17.58 -3.70 10.35
N ASN A 371 18.69 -3.86 9.63
CA ASN A 371 18.97 -3.03 8.46
C ASN A 371 18.09 -3.51 7.28
N GLN A 372 16.98 -2.80 7.02
CA GLN A 372 16.03 -3.12 5.97
C GLN A 372 16.68 -3.26 4.58
N ILE A 373 17.70 -2.43 4.28
CA ILE A 373 18.38 -2.47 2.98
C ILE A 373 19.09 -3.81 2.78
N VAL A 374 19.82 -4.24 3.81
CA VAL A 374 20.53 -5.53 3.80
C VAL A 374 19.52 -6.67 3.71
N SER A 375 18.45 -6.62 4.50
CA SER A 375 17.41 -7.67 4.52
C SER A 375 16.71 -7.82 3.18
N ILE A 376 16.30 -6.72 2.54
CA ILE A 376 15.73 -6.74 1.18
C ILE A 376 16.74 -7.30 0.17
N GLY A 377 18.02 -6.95 0.30
CA GLY A 377 19.08 -7.48 -0.56
C GLY A 377 19.25 -8.99 -0.44
N ILE A 378 19.27 -9.50 0.80
CA ILE A 378 19.33 -10.94 1.11
C ILE A 378 18.09 -11.64 0.55
N LEU A 379 16.89 -11.12 0.87
CA LEU A 379 15.64 -11.70 0.38
C LEU A 379 15.62 -11.81 -1.16
N LYS A 380 16.00 -10.75 -1.87
CA LYS A 380 16.08 -10.78 -3.34
C LYS A 380 17.05 -11.83 -3.89
N ASN A 381 18.07 -12.21 -3.12
CA ASN A 381 19.02 -13.25 -3.54
C ASN A 381 18.51 -14.66 -3.22
N ASP A 382 17.88 -14.83 -2.09
CA ASP A 382 17.61 -16.15 -1.51
C ASP A 382 16.18 -16.62 -1.70
N LEU A 383 15.22 -15.72 -1.87
CA LEU A 383 13.79 -16.04 -2.08
C LEU A 383 13.57 -17.06 -3.20
N ILE A 384 14.37 -16.99 -4.27
CA ILE A 384 14.23 -17.90 -5.41
C ILE A 384 14.47 -19.37 -5.01
N TYR A 385 15.36 -19.65 -4.07
CA TYR A 385 15.63 -21.01 -3.60
C TYR A 385 14.43 -21.54 -2.81
N ILE A 386 13.79 -20.70 -1.99
CA ILE A 386 12.56 -21.04 -1.25
C ILE A 386 11.41 -21.32 -2.23
N LEU A 387 11.27 -20.48 -3.26
CA LEU A 387 10.20 -20.62 -4.25
C LEU A 387 10.34 -21.86 -5.13
N LEU A 388 11.57 -22.26 -5.45
CA LEU A 388 11.86 -23.43 -6.31
C LEU A 388 11.97 -24.75 -5.54
N GLU A 389 12.15 -24.72 -4.23
CA GLU A 389 12.23 -25.95 -3.43
C GLU A 389 10.86 -26.62 -3.33
N THR A 390 10.81 -27.90 -3.66
CA THR A 390 9.59 -28.71 -3.64
C THR A 390 9.45 -29.57 -2.38
N ASP A 391 10.56 -29.78 -1.65
CA ASP A 391 10.60 -30.51 -0.40
C ASP A 391 10.35 -29.54 0.76
N ASP A 392 9.23 -29.71 1.47
CA ASP A 392 8.84 -28.83 2.58
C ASP A 392 9.82 -28.88 3.76
N GLN A 393 10.48 -30.02 4.00
CA GLN A 393 11.50 -30.12 5.05
C GLN A 393 12.75 -29.31 4.70
N LYS A 394 13.19 -29.37 3.45
CA LYS A 394 14.32 -28.56 2.96
C LYS A 394 13.96 -27.08 2.89
N ARG A 395 12.73 -26.75 2.44
CA ARG A 395 12.23 -25.38 2.40
C ARG A 395 12.20 -24.73 3.78
N ASN A 396 11.97 -25.51 4.83
CA ASN A 396 12.01 -25.05 6.23
C ASN A 396 13.42 -24.70 6.73
N ILE A 397 14.47 -25.14 6.05
CA ILE A 397 15.86 -24.87 6.41
C ILE A 397 16.40 -23.63 5.68
N LEU A 398 15.86 -23.32 4.50
CA LEU A 398 16.20 -22.14 3.71
C LEU A 398 15.57 -20.86 4.31
#